data_29397aced6fe6fe4c4b4fbfe5dde6429
#
_entry.id   29397aced6fe6fe4c4b4fbfe5dde6429
#
_cell.length_a   1.000
_cell.length_b   1.000
_cell.length_c   1.000
_cell.angle_alpha   90.00
_cell.angle_beta   90.00
_cell.angle_gamma   90.00
#
_symmetry.space_group_name_H-M   'P 1'
#
loop_
_entity.id
_entity.type
_entity.pdbx_description
1 polymer ?
#
loop_
_entity_poly.entity_id
_entity_poly.type
_entity_poly.pdbx_seq_one_letter_code
_entity_poly.pdbx_strand_id
1 'polypeptide(L)'
;MSIRIGIMGYGNLGRGIECAIKQNEDLELTAVFTRRNPESVQTLSKDVTVCKASEVTDWKDKIDVLILCGGSATDLPEQTPEYAKYFNVVDSFDTHARIPEHFDNVDAAAKNAGTVGIISVGWDPGMFSLNRMYANAILPNGKDYTFWGKGVSQGHSDAIRRIDGVKDGKQYTIPVDAALEAVRNGENPELTTRQKHTRECFVVLEDGADAKKVENEIKTMPNYFADYDTTVHYISEEELKENHSGIPHGGFVIRSGKTGWEEENSHVIEYS
;
A
#
# COMPACT_ATOMS: atom_id res chain seq x y z
N MET A 1 -4.68 -22.30 21.63
CA MET A 1 -3.62 -22.75 20.68
C MET A 1 -3.36 -21.55 19.80
N SER A 2 -2.17 -20.98 19.82
CA SER A 2 -1.84 -19.79 19.02
C SER A 2 -1.50 -20.20 17.59
N ILE A 3 -1.81 -19.35 16.62
CA ILE A 3 -1.39 -19.51 15.23
C ILE A 3 0.07 -19.01 15.13
N ARG A 4 0.96 -19.89 14.68
CA ARG A 4 2.40 -19.60 14.56
C ARG A 4 2.66 -18.87 13.24
N ILE A 5 3.18 -17.65 13.33
CA ILE A 5 3.40 -16.75 12.18
C ILE A 5 4.89 -16.66 11.84
N GLY A 6 5.18 -16.78 10.55
CA GLY A 6 6.46 -16.37 9.96
C GLY A 6 6.29 -15.08 9.17
N ILE A 7 7.28 -14.20 9.21
CA ILE A 7 7.30 -12.97 8.39
C ILE A 7 8.44 -13.06 7.37
N MET A 8 8.14 -13.00 6.09
CA MET A 8 9.12 -12.90 5.00
C MET A 8 9.33 -11.44 4.60
N GLY A 9 10.50 -10.89 4.97
CA GLY A 9 10.84 -9.49 4.77
C GLY A 9 10.52 -8.62 5.99
N TYR A 10 11.54 -7.97 6.55
CA TYR A 10 11.41 -7.17 7.76
C TYR A 10 11.76 -5.70 7.48
N GLY A 11 10.93 -5.07 6.64
CA GLY A 11 10.87 -3.63 6.39
C GLY A 11 9.79 -2.96 7.22
N ASN A 12 9.24 -1.83 6.76
CA ASN A 12 8.16 -1.13 7.46
C ASN A 12 6.92 -2.00 7.63
N LEU A 13 6.52 -2.74 6.58
CA LEU A 13 5.37 -3.64 6.66
C LEU A 13 5.60 -4.77 7.66
N GLY A 14 6.74 -5.48 7.59
CA GLY A 14 7.05 -6.58 8.52
C GLY A 14 7.07 -6.13 9.97
N ARG A 15 7.61 -4.94 10.26
CA ARG A 15 7.58 -4.33 11.61
C ARG A 15 6.16 -3.99 12.05
N GLY A 16 5.33 -3.46 11.15
CA GLY A 16 3.92 -3.18 11.43
C GLY A 16 3.14 -4.45 11.74
N ILE A 17 3.39 -5.53 11.02
CA ILE A 17 2.78 -6.84 11.28
C ILE A 17 3.22 -7.40 12.63
N GLU A 18 4.49 -7.30 13.00
CA GLU A 18 4.92 -7.69 14.35
C GLU A 18 4.18 -6.89 15.43
N CYS A 19 4.00 -5.57 15.25
CA CYS A 19 3.19 -4.76 16.17
C CYS A 19 1.76 -5.27 16.27
N ALA A 20 1.14 -5.66 15.15
CA ALA A 20 -0.22 -6.19 15.13
C ALA A 20 -0.32 -7.56 15.81
N ILE A 21 0.63 -8.46 15.56
CA ILE A 21 0.70 -9.78 16.21
C ILE A 21 0.76 -9.63 17.73
N LYS A 22 1.57 -8.70 18.24
CA LYS A 22 1.69 -8.45 19.70
C LYS A 22 0.40 -7.97 20.37
N GLN A 23 -0.57 -7.50 19.62
CA GLN A 23 -1.87 -7.06 20.12
C GLN A 23 -2.95 -8.16 20.06
N ASN A 24 -2.62 -9.33 19.52
CA ASN A 24 -3.53 -10.45 19.34
C ASN A 24 -2.99 -11.68 20.08
N GLU A 25 -3.67 -12.11 21.14
CA GLU A 25 -3.23 -13.19 22.03
C GLU A 25 -3.26 -14.58 21.37
N ASP A 26 -3.99 -14.71 20.28
CA ASP A 26 -4.11 -15.95 19.48
C ASP A 26 -3.04 -16.06 18.37
N LEU A 27 -2.18 -15.06 18.22
CA LEU A 27 -1.09 -15.04 17.24
C LEU A 27 0.28 -15.08 17.94
N GLU A 28 1.21 -15.83 17.37
CA GLU A 28 2.58 -15.95 17.85
C GLU A 28 3.58 -15.71 16.72
N LEU A 29 4.42 -14.69 16.84
CA LEU A 29 5.52 -14.48 15.90
C LEU A 29 6.66 -15.45 16.21
N THR A 30 6.84 -16.46 15.39
CA THR A 30 7.83 -17.52 15.57
C THR A 30 9.16 -17.19 14.89
N ALA A 31 9.12 -16.67 13.67
CA ALA A 31 10.33 -16.37 12.91
C ALA A 31 10.17 -15.20 11.94
N VAL A 32 11.31 -14.55 11.67
CA VAL A 32 11.46 -13.53 10.62
C VAL A 32 12.50 -14.00 9.61
N PHE A 33 12.18 -13.96 8.34
CA PHE A 33 13.06 -14.34 7.24
C PHE A 33 13.50 -13.11 6.45
N THR A 34 14.80 -13.00 6.18
CA THR A 34 15.38 -11.81 5.54
C THR A 34 16.44 -12.17 4.51
N ARG A 35 16.56 -11.34 3.47
CA ARG A 35 17.67 -11.38 2.50
C ARG A 35 18.92 -10.67 3.02
N ARG A 36 18.75 -9.80 4.02
CA ARG A 36 19.88 -9.12 4.72
C ARG A 36 20.61 -10.12 5.64
N ASN A 37 21.77 -9.71 6.16
CA ASN A 37 22.38 -10.46 7.25
C ASN A 37 21.41 -10.53 8.45
N PRO A 38 21.00 -11.72 8.93
CA PRO A 38 20.09 -11.87 10.07
C PRO A 38 20.50 -11.07 11.30
N GLU A 39 21.80 -11.03 11.61
CA GLU A 39 22.35 -10.30 12.76
C GLU A 39 22.14 -8.77 12.67
N SER A 40 21.91 -8.23 11.46
CA SER A 40 21.62 -6.81 11.25
C SER A 40 20.15 -6.46 11.45
N VAL A 41 19.27 -7.43 11.64
CA VAL A 41 17.83 -7.23 11.79
C VAL A 41 17.46 -7.23 13.26
N GLN A 42 16.95 -6.11 13.73
CA GLN A 42 16.45 -5.95 15.10
C GLN A 42 14.93 -6.04 15.11
N THR A 43 14.40 -7.11 15.68
CA THR A 43 12.96 -7.29 15.92
C THR A 43 12.52 -6.51 17.16
N LEU A 44 11.23 -6.18 17.26
CA LEU A 44 10.65 -5.54 18.44
C LEU A 44 10.53 -6.54 19.61
N SER A 45 10.35 -7.81 19.31
CA SER A 45 10.31 -8.91 20.29
C SER A 45 11.68 -9.56 20.39
N LYS A 46 12.11 -9.84 21.62
CA LYS A 46 13.47 -10.39 21.88
C LYS A 46 13.60 -11.88 21.56
N ASP A 47 12.49 -12.60 21.58
CA ASP A 47 12.48 -14.08 21.50
C ASP A 47 12.15 -14.59 20.08
N VAL A 48 12.20 -13.71 19.06
CA VAL A 48 11.92 -14.07 17.66
C VAL A 48 13.21 -14.50 16.97
N THR A 49 13.16 -15.66 16.34
CA THR A 49 14.30 -16.15 15.55
C THR A 49 14.37 -15.42 14.21
N VAL A 50 15.53 -14.85 13.88
CA VAL A 50 15.77 -14.24 12.57
C VAL A 50 16.63 -15.16 11.72
N CYS A 51 16.13 -15.56 10.55
CA CYS A 51 16.74 -16.50 9.63
C CYS A 51 16.99 -15.87 8.25
N LYS A 52 17.84 -16.53 7.45
CA LYS A 52 17.95 -16.19 6.03
C LYS A 52 16.68 -16.56 5.29
N ALA A 53 16.31 -15.77 4.27
CA ALA A 53 15.16 -16.06 3.42
C ALA A 53 15.22 -17.45 2.77
N SER A 54 16.43 -17.93 2.44
CA SER A 54 16.64 -19.26 1.87
C SER A 54 16.33 -20.43 2.80
N GLU A 55 16.19 -20.19 4.10
CA GLU A 55 15.95 -21.22 5.12
C GLU A 55 14.44 -21.38 5.44
N VAL A 56 13.57 -20.61 4.79
CA VAL A 56 12.14 -20.57 5.15
C VAL A 56 11.46 -21.94 5.04
N THR A 57 11.82 -22.75 4.05
CA THR A 57 11.21 -24.07 3.84
C THR A 57 11.54 -25.08 4.94
N ASP A 58 12.61 -24.86 5.72
CA ASP A 58 12.98 -25.68 6.87
C ASP A 58 12.05 -25.44 8.07
N TRP A 59 11.17 -24.46 7.94
CA TRP A 59 10.22 -24.04 8.98
C TRP A 59 8.76 -24.49 8.71
N LYS A 60 8.53 -25.28 7.67
CA LYS A 60 7.17 -25.71 7.26
C LYS A 60 6.35 -26.37 8.37
N ASP A 61 6.99 -27.05 9.31
CA ASP A 61 6.32 -27.71 10.44
C ASP A 61 6.30 -26.84 11.71
N LYS A 62 6.94 -25.65 11.67
CA LYS A 62 7.10 -24.74 12.80
C LYS A 62 6.25 -23.50 12.72
N ILE A 63 5.80 -23.12 11.53
CA ILE A 63 4.90 -22.00 11.30
C ILE A 63 3.64 -22.45 10.58
N ASP A 64 2.52 -21.83 10.88
CA ASP A 64 1.21 -22.16 10.31
C ASP A 64 0.85 -21.22 9.15
N VAL A 65 1.33 -19.98 9.22
CA VAL A 65 1.08 -18.94 8.21
C VAL A 65 2.36 -18.15 7.96
N LEU A 66 2.69 -17.96 6.69
CA LEU A 66 3.79 -17.10 6.25
C LEU A 66 3.22 -15.79 5.68
N ILE A 67 3.55 -14.65 6.30
CA ILE A 67 3.15 -13.32 5.83
C ILE A 67 4.28 -12.73 4.98
N LEU A 68 3.97 -12.40 3.72
CA LEU A 68 4.93 -11.95 2.73
C LEU A 68 4.93 -10.41 2.66
N CYS A 69 6.04 -9.82 3.06
CA CYS A 69 6.25 -8.37 3.15
C CYS A 69 7.25 -7.84 2.12
N GLY A 70 7.37 -8.55 1.01
CA GLY A 70 8.19 -8.15 -0.13
C GLY A 70 7.58 -7.02 -0.97
N GLY A 71 8.34 -6.52 -1.94
CA GLY A 71 7.85 -5.52 -2.89
C GLY A 71 6.75 -6.08 -3.79
N SER A 72 5.63 -5.38 -3.87
CA SER A 72 4.46 -5.83 -4.64
C SER A 72 4.78 -6.06 -6.13
N ALA A 73 5.52 -5.13 -6.74
CA ALA A 73 5.86 -5.26 -8.16
C ALA A 73 7.03 -6.21 -8.46
N THR A 74 7.88 -6.51 -7.48
CA THR A 74 9.17 -7.18 -7.68
C THR A 74 9.27 -8.54 -7.02
N ASP A 75 8.78 -8.67 -5.79
CA ASP A 75 8.98 -9.88 -4.99
C ASP A 75 7.72 -10.77 -4.96
N LEU A 76 6.56 -10.20 -4.69
CA LEU A 76 5.33 -10.96 -4.44
C LEU A 76 4.83 -11.79 -5.63
N PRO A 77 4.98 -11.35 -6.91
CA PRO A 77 4.57 -12.17 -8.06
C PRO A 77 5.22 -13.56 -8.11
N GLU A 78 6.43 -13.66 -7.61
CA GLU A 78 7.19 -14.92 -7.56
C GLU A 78 7.09 -15.60 -6.19
N GLN A 79 7.23 -14.83 -5.11
CA GLN A 79 7.28 -15.37 -3.75
C GLN A 79 5.96 -15.98 -3.30
N THR A 80 4.83 -15.32 -3.59
CA THR A 80 3.55 -15.81 -3.07
C THR A 80 3.18 -17.18 -3.64
N PRO A 81 3.17 -17.42 -4.96
CA PRO A 81 2.90 -18.76 -5.48
C PRO A 81 3.98 -19.78 -5.13
N GLU A 82 5.24 -19.38 -4.96
CA GLU A 82 6.30 -20.30 -4.55
C GLU A 82 6.08 -20.79 -3.12
N TYR A 83 5.84 -19.88 -2.18
CA TYR A 83 5.68 -20.27 -0.77
C TYR A 83 4.29 -20.85 -0.45
N ALA A 84 3.28 -20.58 -1.26
CA ALA A 84 1.98 -21.26 -1.16
C ALA A 84 2.08 -22.78 -1.34
N LYS A 85 3.16 -23.28 -1.93
CA LYS A 85 3.43 -24.73 -2.02
C LYS A 85 3.77 -25.37 -0.69
N TYR A 86 4.11 -24.61 0.34
CA TYR A 86 4.61 -25.10 1.61
C TYR A 86 3.84 -24.58 2.82
N PHE A 87 3.21 -23.39 2.69
CA PHE A 87 2.59 -22.66 3.80
C PHE A 87 1.22 -22.11 3.39
N ASN A 88 0.36 -21.87 4.37
CA ASN A 88 -0.67 -20.87 4.19
C ASN A 88 0.01 -19.51 4.09
N VAL A 89 -0.39 -18.70 3.13
CA VAL A 89 0.27 -17.42 2.83
C VAL A 89 -0.68 -16.23 2.89
N VAL A 90 -0.14 -15.09 3.32
CA VAL A 90 -0.82 -13.80 3.25
C VAL A 90 0.12 -12.81 2.58
N ASP A 91 -0.37 -12.06 1.59
CA ASP A 91 0.40 -11.00 0.94
C ASP A 91 -0.36 -9.68 0.82
N SER A 92 0.38 -8.63 0.45
CA SER A 92 -0.14 -7.29 0.20
C SER A 92 0.06 -6.85 -1.26
N PHE A 93 -0.10 -7.77 -2.21
CA PHE A 93 0.03 -7.45 -3.64
C PHE A 93 -0.96 -6.37 -4.08
N ASP A 94 -0.47 -5.26 -4.65
CA ASP A 94 -1.28 -4.08 -4.95
C ASP A 94 -1.23 -3.60 -6.41
N THR A 95 -0.61 -4.35 -7.30
CA THR A 95 -0.63 -4.04 -8.73
C THR A 95 -1.99 -4.41 -9.33
N HIS A 96 -2.97 -3.51 -9.19
CA HIS A 96 -4.39 -3.76 -9.49
C HIS A 96 -4.65 -4.46 -10.82
N ALA A 97 -4.00 -4.03 -11.91
CA ALA A 97 -4.17 -4.62 -13.23
C ALA A 97 -3.72 -6.09 -13.32
N ARG A 98 -2.86 -6.54 -12.39
CA ARG A 98 -2.31 -7.89 -12.36
C ARG A 98 -2.87 -8.78 -11.25
N ILE A 99 -3.82 -8.29 -10.46
CA ILE A 99 -4.44 -9.09 -9.39
C ILE A 99 -5.08 -10.39 -9.93
N PRO A 100 -5.82 -10.39 -11.05
CA PRO A 100 -6.38 -11.65 -11.58
C PRO A 100 -5.30 -12.69 -11.92
N GLU A 101 -4.23 -12.29 -12.60
CA GLU A 101 -3.09 -13.16 -12.91
C GLU A 101 -2.42 -13.69 -11.64
N HIS A 102 -2.20 -12.81 -10.67
CA HIS A 102 -1.60 -13.18 -9.38
C HIS A 102 -2.48 -14.17 -8.61
N PHE A 103 -3.79 -13.92 -8.60
CA PHE A 103 -4.77 -14.83 -8.01
C PHE A 103 -4.68 -16.23 -8.63
N ASP A 104 -4.71 -16.33 -9.96
CA ASP A 104 -4.67 -17.62 -10.65
C ASP A 104 -3.40 -18.41 -10.33
N ASN A 105 -2.24 -17.72 -10.26
CA ASN A 105 -0.97 -18.34 -9.93
C ASN A 105 -0.92 -18.87 -8.48
N VAL A 106 -1.40 -18.07 -7.52
CA VAL A 106 -1.44 -18.47 -6.10
C VAL A 106 -2.49 -19.55 -5.86
N ASP A 107 -3.66 -19.44 -6.47
CA ASP A 107 -4.74 -20.44 -6.37
C ASP A 107 -4.28 -21.80 -6.87
N ALA A 108 -3.63 -21.85 -8.03
CA ALA A 108 -3.09 -23.10 -8.57
C ALA A 108 -2.04 -23.73 -7.64
N ALA A 109 -1.12 -22.93 -7.08
CA ALA A 109 -0.11 -23.42 -6.16
C ALA A 109 -0.71 -23.93 -4.86
N ALA A 110 -1.62 -23.15 -4.25
CA ALA A 110 -2.27 -23.50 -2.98
C ALA A 110 -3.16 -24.74 -3.12
N LYS A 111 -3.98 -24.84 -4.18
CA LYS A 111 -4.79 -26.04 -4.44
C LYS A 111 -3.97 -27.30 -4.58
N ASN A 112 -2.86 -27.24 -5.28
CA ASN A 112 -1.98 -28.40 -5.47
C ASN A 112 -1.31 -28.84 -4.17
N ALA A 113 -1.07 -27.91 -3.24
CA ALA A 113 -0.43 -28.20 -1.96
C ALA A 113 -1.41 -28.45 -0.80
N GLY A 114 -2.68 -28.11 -0.97
CA GLY A 114 -3.68 -28.18 0.11
C GLY A 114 -3.52 -27.04 1.15
N THR A 115 -2.94 -25.91 0.73
CA THR A 115 -2.73 -24.71 1.55
C THR A 115 -3.78 -23.63 1.22
N VAL A 116 -3.75 -22.52 1.96
CA VAL A 116 -4.62 -21.36 1.75
C VAL A 116 -3.76 -20.13 1.41
N GLY A 117 -4.15 -19.41 0.36
CA GLY A 117 -3.57 -18.11 0.01
C GLY A 117 -4.59 -16.98 0.22
N ILE A 118 -4.22 -15.96 0.99
CA ILE A 118 -4.99 -14.72 1.11
C ILE A 118 -4.12 -13.62 0.49
N ILE A 119 -4.53 -13.09 -0.65
CA ILE A 119 -3.75 -12.12 -1.40
C ILE A 119 -4.33 -10.70 -1.29
N SER A 120 -3.51 -9.72 -1.60
CA SER A 120 -3.94 -8.32 -1.75
C SER A 120 -4.56 -7.73 -0.48
N VAL A 121 -3.96 -8.05 0.68
CA VAL A 121 -4.42 -7.57 1.99
C VAL A 121 -3.72 -6.26 2.33
N GLY A 122 -4.44 -5.15 2.16
CA GLY A 122 -3.94 -3.80 2.44
C GLY A 122 -5.08 -2.80 2.60
N TRP A 123 -4.81 -1.53 2.29
CA TRP A 123 -5.85 -0.51 2.23
C TRP A 123 -6.65 -0.61 0.93
N ASP A 124 -5.98 -0.52 -0.20
CA ASP A 124 -6.58 -0.61 -1.53
C ASP A 124 -5.57 -1.25 -2.52
N PRO A 125 -5.73 -2.50 -2.82
CA PRO A 125 -6.80 -3.42 -2.43
C PRO A 125 -6.78 -3.84 -0.96
N GLY A 126 -7.94 -4.29 -0.43
CA GLY A 126 -8.12 -4.76 0.93
C GLY A 126 -9.29 -4.08 1.64
N MET A 127 -9.03 -3.28 2.66
CA MET A 127 -10.07 -2.63 3.48
C MET A 127 -11.04 -1.80 2.64
N PHE A 128 -10.54 -1.01 1.70
CA PHE A 128 -11.40 -0.19 0.83
C PHE A 128 -12.22 -1.02 -0.16
N SER A 129 -11.71 -2.18 -0.56
CA SER A 129 -12.49 -3.12 -1.38
C SER A 129 -13.71 -3.64 -0.62
N LEU A 130 -13.54 -3.99 0.66
CA LEU A 130 -14.64 -4.39 1.54
C LEU A 130 -15.61 -3.23 1.78
N ASN A 131 -15.10 -2.04 2.04
CA ASN A 131 -15.92 -0.84 2.25
C ASN A 131 -16.78 -0.53 1.02
N ARG A 132 -16.23 -0.63 -0.19
CA ARG A 132 -17.00 -0.48 -1.44
C ARG A 132 -18.07 -1.56 -1.58
N MET A 133 -17.76 -2.80 -1.23
CA MET A 133 -18.73 -3.90 -1.26
C MET A 133 -19.93 -3.62 -0.32
N TYR A 134 -19.66 -3.21 0.93
CA TYR A 134 -20.70 -2.85 1.88
C TYR A 134 -21.50 -1.63 1.42
N ALA A 135 -20.81 -0.58 0.98
CA ALA A 135 -21.47 0.62 0.48
C ALA A 135 -22.36 0.31 -0.74
N ASN A 136 -21.92 -0.56 -1.64
CA ASN A 136 -22.71 -1.01 -2.78
C ASN A 136 -23.97 -1.80 -2.36
N ALA A 137 -23.88 -2.59 -1.31
CA ALA A 137 -25.03 -3.30 -0.79
C ALA A 137 -26.10 -2.36 -0.19
N ILE A 138 -25.67 -1.22 0.37
CA ILE A 138 -26.56 -0.21 0.98
C ILE A 138 -27.10 0.76 -0.08
N LEU A 139 -26.24 1.24 -1.00
CA LEU A 139 -26.57 2.17 -2.07
C LEU A 139 -26.29 1.54 -3.44
N PRO A 140 -27.11 0.60 -3.93
CA PRO A 140 -26.82 -0.15 -5.15
C PRO A 140 -26.68 0.72 -6.40
N ASN A 141 -27.46 1.82 -6.48
CA ASN A 141 -27.45 2.75 -7.60
C ASN A 141 -26.48 3.94 -7.39
N GLY A 142 -25.44 3.73 -6.57
CA GLY A 142 -24.43 4.74 -6.28
C GLY A 142 -23.17 4.59 -7.12
N LYS A 143 -22.29 5.59 -6.97
CA LYS A 143 -20.96 5.65 -7.58
C LYS A 143 -19.89 5.75 -6.51
N ASP A 144 -18.80 5.01 -6.67
CA ASP A 144 -17.70 5.00 -5.72
C ASP A 144 -16.63 6.02 -6.10
N TYR A 145 -16.16 6.74 -5.08
CA TYR A 145 -15.04 7.66 -5.17
C TYR A 145 -14.01 7.31 -4.10
N THR A 146 -12.74 7.29 -4.48
CA THR A 146 -11.64 7.15 -3.53
C THR A 146 -10.81 8.42 -3.57
N PHE A 147 -10.59 9.00 -2.39
CA PHE A 147 -9.72 10.15 -2.19
C PHE A 147 -8.58 9.76 -1.25
N TRP A 148 -7.38 10.24 -1.57
CA TRP A 148 -6.15 10.05 -0.80
C TRP A 148 -5.65 11.40 -0.30
N GLY A 149 -5.17 11.46 0.92
CA GLY A 149 -4.54 12.63 1.46
C GLY A 149 -5.14 13.09 2.81
N LYS A 150 -4.61 14.10 3.41
CA LYS A 150 -3.41 14.85 3.06
C LYS A 150 -2.20 14.17 3.71
N GLY A 151 -1.18 13.77 2.94
CA GLY A 151 0.02 13.13 3.51
C GLY A 151 0.95 12.53 2.47
N VAL A 152 2.01 11.91 2.95
CA VAL A 152 3.09 11.37 2.12
C VAL A 152 2.66 10.08 1.43
N SER A 153 2.87 10.00 0.11
CA SER A 153 2.85 8.74 -0.63
C SER A 153 4.25 8.14 -0.65
N GLN A 154 4.42 6.99 -0.02
CA GLN A 154 5.72 6.32 0.07
C GLN A 154 6.24 5.90 -1.31
N GLY A 155 5.40 5.24 -2.10
CA GLY A 155 5.79 4.77 -3.43
C GLY A 155 6.16 5.90 -4.40
N HIS A 156 5.44 7.02 -4.37
CA HIS A 156 5.75 8.20 -5.18
C HIS A 156 7.02 8.91 -4.69
N SER A 157 7.22 9.00 -3.38
CA SER A 157 8.45 9.53 -2.79
C SER A 157 9.67 8.68 -3.18
N ASP A 158 9.53 7.35 -3.16
CA ASP A 158 10.58 6.43 -3.62
C ASP A 158 10.90 6.60 -5.10
N ALA A 159 9.88 6.85 -5.94
CA ALA A 159 10.08 7.10 -7.36
C ALA A 159 10.89 8.40 -7.59
N ILE A 160 10.58 9.47 -6.86
CA ILE A 160 11.35 10.73 -6.92
C ILE A 160 12.81 10.51 -6.52
N ARG A 161 13.06 9.79 -5.43
CA ARG A 161 14.43 9.53 -4.93
C ARG A 161 15.30 8.69 -5.87
N ARG A 162 14.71 8.06 -6.90
CA ARG A 162 15.46 7.31 -7.93
C ARG A 162 15.85 8.14 -9.14
N ILE A 163 15.40 9.39 -9.22
CA ILE A 163 15.76 10.30 -10.31
C ILE A 163 17.20 10.76 -10.10
N ASP A 164 17.99 10.71 -11.16
CA ASP A 164 19.37 11.21 -11.19
C ASP A 164 19.44 12.69 -10.80
N GLY A 165 20.30 13.04 -9.84
CA GLY A 165 20.41 14.38 -9.26
C GLY A 165 19.47 14.67 -8.10
N VAL A 166 18.67 13.71 -7.63
CA VAL A 166 17.85 13.83 -6.43
C VAL A 166 18.54 13.16 -5.25
N LYS A 167 18.81 13.93 -4.19
CA LYS A 167 19.39 13.46 -2.93
C LYS A 167 18.32 12.85 -2.02
N ASP A 168 17.18 13.53 -1.88
CA ASP A 168 16.02 13.08 -1.10
C ASP A 168 14.75 13.79 -1.60
N GLY A 169 13.57 13.25 -1.24
CA GLY A 169 12.32 13.86 -1.61
C GLY A 169 11.09 13.20 -0.97
N LYS A 170 10.07 14.02 -0.77
CA LYS A 170 8.76 13.60 -0.29
C LYS A 170 7.67 14.12 -1.22
N GLN A 171 6.71 13.27 -1.53
CA GLN A 171 5.53 13.63 -2.30
C GLN A 171 4.29 13.56 -1.42
N TYR A 172 3.51 14.62 -1.44
CA TYR A 172 2.22 14.71 -0.76
C TYR A 172 1.09 14.62 -1.77
N THR A 173 0.15 13.71 -1.50
CA THR A 173 -1.11 13.64 -2.22
C THR A 173 -2.12 14.53 -1.52
N ILE A 174 -2.80 15.39 -2.28
CA ILE A 174 -3.74 16.38 -1.76
C ILE A 174 -5.05 16.23 -2.54
N PRO A 175 -6.16 15.93 -1.87
CA PRO A 175 -7.46 15.92 -2.54
C PRO A 175 -7.86 17.34 -2.97
N VAL A 176 -8.56 17.43 -4.07
CA VAL A 176 -9.15 18.70 -4.54
C VAL A 176 -10.44 18.93 -3.75
N ASP A 177 -10.46 19.94 -2.90
CA ASP A 177 -11.56 20.20 -1.96
C ASP A 177 -12.91 20.34 -2.69
N ALA A 178 -12.96 21.05 -3.80
CA ALA A 178 -14.20 21.23 -4.58
C ALA A 178 -14.76 19.88 -5.10
N ALA A 179 -13.90 18.97 -5.52
CA ALA A 179 -14.33 17.64 -5.98
C ALA A 179 -14.82 16.78 -4.81
N LEU A 180 -14.12 16.86 -3.67
CA LEU A 180 -14.50 16.14 -2.46
C LEU A 180 -15.86 16.62 -1.93
N GLU A 181 -16.07 17.94 -1.83
CA GLU A 181 -17.33 18.52 -1.36
C GLU A 181 -18.50 18.22 -2.31
N ALA A 182 -18.30 18.27 -3.62
CA ALA A 182 -19.33 17.88 -4.59
C ALA A 182 -19.83 16.45 -4.35
N VAL A 183 -18.89 15.50 -4.13
CA VAL A 183 -19.24 14.10 -3.83
C VAL A 183 -19.95 13.98 -2.47
N ARG A 184 -19.49 14.67 -1.45
CA ARG A 184 -20.11 14.68 -0.10
C ARG A 184 -21.51 15.30 -0.11
N ASN A 185 -21.77 16.23 -1.00
CA ASN A 185 -23.10 16.82 -1.18
C ASN A 185 -24.06 15.95 -2.00
N GLY A 186 -23.66 14.74 -2.37
CA GLY A 186 -24.50 13.83 -3.14
C GLY A 186 -24.48 14.06 -4.66
N GLU A 187 -23.66 14.97 -5.14
CA GLU A 187 -23.39 15.12 -6.57
C GLU A 187 -22.57 13.92 -7.05
N ASN A 188 -22.90 13.37 -8.20
CA ASN A 188 -22.17 12.22 -8.77
C ASN A 188 -21.32 12.65 -9.99
N PRO A 189 -20.31 13.53 -9.82
CA PRO A 189 -19.53 14.07 -10.93
C PRO A 189 -18.67 12.97 -11.58
N GLU A 190 -18.45 13.12 -12.89
CA GLU A 190 -17.37 12.42 -13.57
C GLU A 190 -16.07 13.14 -13.30
N LEU A 191 -15.15 12.49 -12.56
CA LEU A 191 -13.89 13.07 -12.14
C LEU A 191 -12.70 12.31 -12.74
N THR A 192 -11.85 13.03 -13.46
CA THR A 192 -10.53 12.53 -13.86
C THR A 192 -9.59 12.47 -12.66
N THR A 193 -8.49 11.77 -12.80
CA THR A 193 -7.42 11.69 -11.79
C THR A 193 -6.96 13.09 -11.34
N ARG A 194 -6.74 13.99 -12.31
CA ARG A 194 -6.32 15.37 -12.11
C ARG A 194 -7.34 16.20 -11.32
N GLN A 195 -8.62 15.95 -11.56
CA GLN A 195 -9.71 16.66 -10.86
C GLN A 195 -9.90 16.17 -9.42
N LYS A 196 -9.43 14.96 -9.10
CA LYS A 196 -9.54 14.41 -7.74
C LYS A 196 -8.38 14.79 -6.82
N HIS A 197 -7.17 14.85 -7.36
CA HIS A 197 -5.96 15.06 -6.56
C HIS A 197 -4.94 15.93 -7.26
N THR A 198 -4.21 16.71 -6.47
CA THR A 198 -2.95 17.34 -6.84
C THR A 198 -1.77 16.66 -6.16
N ARG A 199 -0.56 16.97 -6.64
CA ARG A 199 0.70 16.47 -6.09
C ARG A 199 1.59 17.64 -5.69
N GLU A 200 2.10 17.61 -4.47
CA GLU A 200 3.18 18.48 -4.01
C GLU A 200 4.43 17.66 -3.72
N CYS A 201 5.53 18.04 -4.35
CA CYS A 201 6.82 17.37 -4.20
C CYS A 201 7.81 18.32 -3.57
N PHE A 202 8.42 17.92 -2.45
CA PHE A 202 9.50 18.63 -1.78
C PHE A 202 10.78 17.82 -2.04
N VAL A 203 11.72 18.41 -2.77
CA VAL A 203 12.87 17.72 -3.35
C VAL A 203 14.15 18.39 -2.92
N VAL A 204 15.09 17.60 -2.43
CA VAL A 204 16.47 17.99 -2.16
C VAL A 204 17.32 17.54 -3.34
N LEU A 205 17.98 18.47 -4.00
CA LEU A 205 18.87 18.16 -5.11
C LEU A 205 20.27 17.79 -4.62
N GLU A 206 20.97 16.98 -5.41
CA GLU A 206 22.42 16.82 -5.31
C GLU A 206 23.14 18.08 -5.78
N ASP A 207 24.39 18.30 -5.32
CA ASP A 207 25.21 19.45 -5.72
C ASP A 207 25.43 19.44 -7.24
N GLY A 208 25.06 20.54 -7.88
CA GLY A 208 25.23 20.71 -9.32
C GLY A 208 24.15 20.05 -10.20
N ALA A 209 23.10 19.47 -9.62
CA ALA A 209 22.00 18.89 -10.36
C ALA A 209 21.19 19.93 -11.13
N ASP A 210 20.70 19.56 -12.32
CA ASP A 210 19.82 20.41 -13.12
C ASP A 210 18.37 20.33 -12.64
N ALA A 211 17.95 21.34 -11.87
CA ALA A 211 16.60 21.45 -11.31
C ALA A 211 15.50 21.36 -12.38
N LYS A 212 15.69 21.93 -13.57
CA LYS A 212 14.69 21.87 -14.65
C LYS A 212 14.55 20.48 -15.24
N LYS A 213 15.67 19.75 -15.37
CA LYS A 213 15.67 18.36 -15.81
C LYS A 213 14.91 17.50 -14.81
N VAL A 214 15.23 17.62 -13.52
CA VAL A 214 14.56 16.88 -12.44
C VAL A 214 13.06 17.18 -12.39
N GLU A 215 12.67 18.47 -12.47
CA GLU A 215 11.25 18.85 -12.49
C GLU A 215 10.49 18.23 -13.65
N ASN A 216 11.09 18.26 -14.85
CA ASN A 216 10.49 17.66 -16.02
C ASN A 216 10.35 16.13 -15.88
N GLU A 217 11.36 15.45 -15.37
CA GLU A 217 11.31 14.01 -15.13
C GLU A 217 10.22 13.64 -14.11
N ILE A 218 10.07 14.42 -13.04
CA ILE A 218 8.98 14.24 -12.08
C ILE A 218 7.63 14.40 -12.79
N LYS A 219 7.37 15.55 -13.39
CA LYS A 219 6.06 15.90 -13.96
C LYS A 219 5.62 14.99 -15.11
N THR A 220 6.56 14.38 -15.82
CA THR A 220 6.25 13.49 -16.95
C THR A 220 6.33 12.01 -16.64
N MET A 221 6.63 11.64 -15.38
CA MET A 221 6.80 10.25 -14.98
C MET A 221 5.49 9.47 -15.11
N PRO A 222 5.43 8.47 -16.00
CA PRO A 222 4.20 7.67 -16.21
C PRO A 222 3.79 6.90 -14.95
N ASN A 223 2.50 6.73 -14.75
CA ASN A 223 1.87 6.03 -13.63
C ASN A 223 2.05 6.69 -12.25
N TYR A 224 2.85 7.76 -12.14
CA TYR A 224 3.09 8.46 -10.88
C TYR A 224 2.61 9.90 -10.89
N PHE A 225 3.02 10.71 -11.88
CA PHE A 225 2.82 12.15 -11.88
C PHE A 225 2.19 12.70 -13.16
N ALA A 226 2.35 12.04 -14.30
CA ALA A 226 1.95 12.56 -15.61
C ALA A 226 0.46 12.93 -15.72
N ASP A 227 -0.40 12.22 -14.97
CA ASP A 227 -1.85 12.45 -14.96
C ASP A 227 -2.33 13.44 -13.88
N TYR A 228 -1.40 14.13 -13.21
CA TYR A 228 -1.71 15.03 -12.10
C TYR A 228 -1.19 16.44 -12.33
N ASP A 229 -1.82 17.41 -11.66
CA ASP A 229 -1.22 18.72 -11.46
C ASP A 229 -0.20 18.63 -10.33
N THR A 230 1.08 18.74 -10.73
CA THR A 230 2.21 18.52 -9.84
C THR A 230 3.01 19.81 -9.65
N THR A 231 3.18 20.22 -8.38
CA THR A 231 4.07 21.30 -7.99
C THR A 231 5.33 20.71 -7.38
N VAL A 232 6.49 21.23 -7.77
CA VAL A 232 7.80 20.81 -7.27
C VAL A 232 8.46 21.97 -6.55
N HIS A 233 8.84 21.75 -5.29
CA HIS A 233 9.57 22.69 -4.45
C HIS A 233 10.96 22.16 -4.19
N TYR A 234 11.98 22.97 -4.41
CA TYR A 234 13.37 22.66 -4.07
C TYR A 234 13.70 23.26 -2.73
N ILE A 235 14.12 22.42 -1.80
CA ILE A 235 14.37 22.79 -0.40
C ILE A 235 15.67 22.16 0.10
N SER A 236 16.13 22.60 1.26
CA SER A 236 17.29 22.00 1.93
C SER A 236 16.93 20.68 2.62
N GLU A 237 17.95 19.90 2.95
CA GLU A 237 17.77 18.64 3.69
C GLU A 237 17.26 18.91 5.12
N GLU A 238 17.69 19.99 5.74
CA GLU A 238 17.22 20.43 7.04
C GLU A 238 15.73 20.77 7.00
N GLU A 239 15.32 21.57 6.02
CA GLU A 239 13.92 21.94 5.83
C GLU A 239 13.04 20.71 5.59
N LEU A 240 13.49 19.74 4.77
CA LEU A 240 12.77 18.50 4.52
C LEU A 240 12.56 17.68 5.81
N LYS A 241 13.53 17.68 6.71
CA LYS A 241 13.46 16.96 7.99
C LYS A 241 12.60 17.68 9.02
N GLU A 242 12.72 18.99 9.13
CA GLU A 242 12.09 19.78 10.18
C GLU A 242 10.63 20.13 9.87
N ASN A 243 10.34 20.51 8.62
CA ASN A 243 9.05 21.08 8.25
C ASN A 243 8.14 20.12 7.46
N HIS A 244 8.68 19.00 6.97
CA HIS A 244 7.92 18.07 6.15
C HIS A 244 7.79 16.70 6.83
N SER A 245 6.63 16.49 7.46
CA SER A 245 6.29 15.21 8.10
C SER A 245 6.42 14.04 7.15
N GLY A 246 6.87 12.90 7.68
CA GLY A 246 6.89 11.62 6.97
C GLY A 246 5.61 10.80 7.17
N ILE A 247 4.57 11.37 7.79
CA ILE A 247 3.31 10.68 8.05
C ILE A 247 2.65 10.31 6.70
N PRO A 248 2.37 9.02 6.47
CA PRO A 248 1.69 8.57 5.26
C PRO A 248 0.31 9.23 5.12
N HIS A 249 -0.14 9.40 3.87
CA HIS A 249 -1.50 9.86 3.63
C HIS A 249 -2.51 8.80 4.12
N GLY A 250 -3.60 9.28 4.67
CA GLY A 250 -4.80 8.50 4.85
C GLY A 250 -5.60 8.38 3.54
N GLY A 251 -6.79 7.86 3.63
CA GLY A 251 -7.69 7.80 2.49
C GLY A 251 -9.11 7.54 2.95
N PHE A 252 -10.06 7.85 2.08
CA PHE A 252 -11.47 7.56 2.32
C PHE A 252 -12.18 7.14 1.03
N VAL A 253 -13.12 6.24 1.20
CA VAL A 253 -14.03 5.79 0.16
C VAL A 253 -15.38 6.45 0.41
N ILE A 254 -15.90 7.13 -0.58
CA ILE A 254 -17.23 7.73 -0.55
C ILE A 254 -18.06 7.05 -1.62
N ARG A 255 -19.23 6.55 -1.24
CA ARG A 255 -20.26 6.15 -2.18
C ARG A 255 -21.41 7.14 -2.13
N SER A 256 -21.72 7.72 -3.25
CA SER A 256 -22.84 8.65 -3.42
C SER A 256 -23.84 8.09 -4.42
N GLY A 257 -25.13 8.12 -4.08
CA GLY A 257 -26.17 7.59 -4.97
C GLY A 257 -27.51 7.37 -4.28
N LYS A 258 -28.32 6.53 -4.89
CA LYS A 258 -29.68 6.25 -4.45
C LYS A 258 -29.81 4.81 -3.92
N THR A 259 -30.70 4.62 -2.95
CA THR A 259 -30.99 3.28 -2.38
C THR A 259 -31.78 2.40 -3.33
N GLY A 260 -32.39 2.99 -4.36
CA GLY A 260 -33.37 2.33 -5.24
C GLY A 260 -34.82 2.46 -4.74
N TRP A 261 -35.04 2.99 -3.54
CA TRP A 261 -36.36 3.24 -2.95
C TRP A 261 -36.78 4.69 -3.04
N GLU A 262 -35.82 5.60 -3.12
CA GLU A 262 -36.01 7.04 -3.20
C GLU A 262 -35.46 7.56 -4.53
N GLU A 263 -36.29 8.25 -5.28
CA GLU A 263 -35.93 8.74 -6.61
C GLU A 263 -35.33 10.14 -6.58
N GLU A 264 -35.61 10.93 -5.53
CA GLU A 264 -35.30 12.35 -5.52
C GLU A 264 -34.04 12.75 -4.77
N ASN A 265 -33.66 12.01 -3.72
CA ASN A 265 -32.53 12.35 -2.87
C ASN A 265 -31.36 11.38 -3.06
N SER A 266 -30.16 11.94 -3.14
CA SER A 266 -28.93 11.15 -3.04
C SER A 266 -28.54 10.96 -1.58
N HIS A 267 -27.97 9.81 -1.30
CA HIS A 267 -27.38 9.46 -0.01
C HIS A 267 -25.89 9.28 -0.15
N VAL A 268 -25.15 9.51 0.92
CA VAL A 268 -23.69 9.41 0.93
C VAL A 268 -23.25 8.50 2.08
N ILE A 269 -22.35 7.59 1.78
CA ILE A 269 -21.65 6.76 2.78
C ILE A 269 -20.16 7.03 2.63
N GLU A 270 -19.51 7.39 3.71
CA GLU A 270 -18.06 7.63 3.76
C GLU A 270 -17.40 6.70 4.77
N TYR A 271 -16.30 6.08 4.38
CA TYR A 271 -15.41 5.30 5.21
C TYR A 271 -14.02 5.95 5.20
N SER A 272 -13.49 6.30 6.37
CA SER A 272 -12.19 6.96 6.55
C SER A 272 -11.31 6.20 7.58
#